data_195a9a3f42543402f3715fa7a6b633c2
#
_entry.id   195a9a3f42543402f3715fa7a6b633c2
#
_cell.length_a   1.000
_cell.length_b   1.000
_cell.length_c   1.000
_cell.angle_alpha   90.00
_cell.angle_beta   90.00
_cell.angle_gamma   90.00
#
_symmetry.space_group_name_H-M   'P 1'
#
loop_
_entity.id
_entity.type
_entity.pdbx_description
1 polymer ?
#
loop_
_entity_poly.entity_id
_entity_poly.type
_entity_poly.pdbx_seq_one_letter_code
_entity_poly.pdbx_strand_id
1 'polypeptide(L)'
;RARPDEDRVSVLYRPVRARRNRHGAVRPLAMEPLESRLLLDSEGVAIGTDVHLTLSFAEDGTQIAQQPSALEATFDAIVPTANWQAAVLQGFQSWAIHTNADIGLVGDGGDPFGTPGAAQRDSRFGDVRVGAIDLDPQVGAVSVAVDELVAGTWFADVVFNSAFDY
;
A
#
# COMPACT_ATOMS: atom_id res chain seq x y z
N ARG A 1 -19.49 84.36 -65.29
CA ARG A 1 -18.24 83.63 -64.87
C ARG A 1 -18.55 82.90 -63.67
N ALA A 2 -18.82 81.60 -63.81
CA ALA A 2 -19.08 80.65 -62.70
C ALA A 2 -17.75 80.13 -62.20
N ARG A 3 -17.65 79.97 -60.91
CA ARG A 3 -16.59 79.19 -60.24
C ARG A 3 -17.17 77.82 -59.83
N PRO A 4 -16.40 76.76 -60.01
CA PRO A 4 -16.88 75.45 -59.66
C PRO A 4 -16.80 75.14 -58.16
N ASP A 5 -17.78 74.37 -57.81
CA ASP A 5 -18.02 73.80 -56.47
C ASP A 5 -16.88 72.84 -56.01
N GLU A 6 -16.33 73.07 -54.86
CA GLU A 6 -15.36 72.17 -54.23
C GLU A 6 -16.11 71.19 -53.38
N ASP A 7 -16.31 69.99 -53.88
CA ASP A 7 -16.84 68.88 -53.10
C ASP A 7 -15.89 68.53 -51.95
N ARG A 8 -16.30 68.89 -50.75
CA ARG A 8 -15.66 68.43 -49.49
C ARG A 8 -16.15 67.03 -49.17
N VAL A 9 -15.36 66.04 -49.53
CA VAL A 9 -15.52 64.66 -49.03
C VAL A 9 -15.02 64.60 -47.59
N SER A 10 -15.94 64.63 -46.62
CA SER A 10 -15.63 64.42 -45.22
C SER A 10 -15.48 62.90 -44.94
N VAL A 11 -14.23 62.40 -44.84
CA VAL A 11 -13.95 61.05 -44.42
C VAL A 11 -14.19 60.95 -42.95
N LEU A 12 -15.30 60.32 -42.56
CA LEU A 12 -15.61 60.00 -41.17
C LEU A 12 -14.64 58.91 -40.67
N TYR A 13 -13.63 59.32 -39.91
CA TYR A 13 -12.73 58.42 -39.24
C TYR A 13 -13.47 57.78 -38.03
N ARG A 14 -13.86 56.52 -38.17
CA ARG A 14 -14.41 55.75 -37.03
C ARG A 14 -13.24 55.21 -36.23
N PRO A 15 -13.09 55.55 -34.93
CA PRO A 15 -12.06 54.95 -34.10
C PRO A 15 -12.36 53.49 -33.86
N VAL A 16 -11.42 52.64 -34.24
CA VAL A 16 -11.44 51.21 -33.94
C VAL A 16 -11.30 51.03 -32.42
N ARG A 17 -12.37 50.56 -31.79
CA ARG A 17 -12.32 50.22 -30.37
C ARG A 17 -11.25 49.16 -30.12
N ALA A 18 -10.22 49.52 -29.40
CA ALA A 18 -9.20 48.57 -28.94
C ALA A 18 -9.86 47.44 -28.15
N ARG A 19 -9.68 46.24 -28.65
CA ARG A 19 -10.12 44.99 -28.00
C ARG A 19 -9.34 44.85 -26.72
N ARG A 20 -10.00 45.11 -25.60
CA ARG A 20 -9.45 44.91 -24.26
C ARG A 20 -9.12 43.41 -24.12
N ASN A 21 -7.84 43.04 -24.23
CA ASN A 21 -7.36 41.71 -23.89
C ASN A 21 -7.71 41.45 -22.44
N ARG A 22 -8.73 40.64 -22.21
CA ARG A 22 -8.95 40.03 -20.92
C ARG A 22 -7.82 39.04 -20.72
N HIS A 23 -6.77 39.44 -20.04
CA HIS A 23 -5.81 38.53 -19.48
C HIS A 23 -6.61 37.61 -18.55
N GLY A 24 -6.84 36.37 -19.00
CA GLY A 24 -7.41 35.35 -18.16
C GLY A 24 -6.51 35.23 -16.94
N ALA A 25 -7.07 35.51 -15.77
CA ALA A 25 -6.36 35.25 -14.52
C ALA A 25 -5.98 33.78 -14.50
N VAL A 26 -4.69 33.49 -14.60
CA VAL A 26 -4.15 32.17 -14.40
C VAL A 26 -4.45 31.83 -12.93
N ARG A 27 -5.44 30.99 -12.70
CA ARG A 27 -5.69 30.44 -11.39
C ARG A 27 -4.45 29.63 -11.01
N PRO A 28 -3.75 29.95 -9.89
CA PRO A 28 -2.72 29.05 -9.42
C PRO A 28 -3.36 27.69 -9.15
N LEU A 29 -2.78 26.63 -9.69
CA LEU A 29 -3.14 25.28 -9.32
C LEU A 29 -2.80 25.13 -7.82
N ALA A 30 -3.80 25.22 -6.96
CA ALA A 30 -3.64 24.81 -5.58
C ALA A 30 -3.50 23.28 -5.59
N MET A 31 -2.34 22.77 -5.17
CA MET A 31 -2.21 21.36 -4.84
C MET A 31 -3.13 21.12 -3.64
N GLU A 32 -4.18 20.34 -3.88
CA GLU A 32 -4.97 19.84 -2.76
C GLU A 32 -4.06 18.96 -1.92
N PRO A 33 -4.02 19.14 -0.58
CA PRO A 33 -3.33 18.23 0.29
C PRO A 33 -3.97 16.85 0.09
N LEU A 34 -3.13 15.83 -0.18
CA LEU A 34 -3.60 14.46 -0.24
C LEU A 34 -4.26 14.14 1.11
N GLU A 35 -5.49 13.69 1.05
CA GLU A 35 -6.18 13.20 2.24
C GLU A 35 -5.33 12.09 2.87
N SER A 36 -5.16 12.13 4.19
CA SER A 36 -4.55 11.05 4.93
C SER A 36 -5.40 9.80 4.72
N ARG A 37 -4.87 8.84 3.98
CA ARG A 37 -5.54 7.56 3.78
C ARG A 37 -5.44 6.78 5.09
N LEU A 38 -6.57 6.47 5.68
CA LEU A 38 -6.63 5.44 6.70
C LEU A 38 -6.51 4.08 6.00
N LEU A 39 -5.53 3.30 6.43
CA LEU A 39 -5.52 1.88 6.11
C LEU A 39 -6.63 1.22 6.94
N LEU A 40 -7.51 0.52 6.26
CA LEU A 40 -8.55 -0.30 6.86
C LEU A 40 -8.22 -1.75 6.52
N ASP A 41 -8.48 -2.65 7.44
CA ASP A 41 -8.51 -4.07 7.13
C ASP A 41 -9.72 -4.42 6.24
N SER A 42 -9.89 -5.68 5.88
CA SER A 42 -11.00 -6.14 5.04
C SER A 42 -12.38 -5.92 5.68
N GLU A 43 -12.44 -5.79 6.98
CA GLU A 43 -13.64 -5.51 7.78
C GLU A 43 -13.88 -4.01 8.02
N GLY A 44 -12.97 -3.15 7.53
CA GLY A 44 -13.08 -1.70 7.67
C GLY A 44 -12.58 -1.14 9.01
N VAL A 45 -11.85 -1.92 9.76
CA VAL A 45 -11.22 -1.48 11.02
C VAL A 45 -9.99 -0.62 10.69
N ALA A 46 -9.89 0.53 11.33
CA ALA A 46 -8.76 1.43 11.12
C ALA A 46 -7.49 0.84 11.75
N ILE A 47 -6.51 0.60 10.90
CA ILE A 47 -5.20 0.11 11.29
C ILE A 47 -4.34 1.30 11.75
N GLY A 48 -4.57 1.84 12.91
CA GLY A 48 -3.75 2.89 13.50
C GLY A 48 -3.39 4.07 12.58
N THR A 49 -2.61 4.98 13.06
CA THR A 49 -2.08 6.11 12.28
C THR A 49 -0.67 5.87 11.75
N ASP A 50 -0.04 4.80 12.18
CA ASP A 50 1.33 4.45 11.76
C ASP A 50 1.25 3.49 10.58
N VAL A 51 1.74 3.98 9.45
CA VAL A 51 1.80 3.23 8.19
C VAL A 51 3.10 2.44 8.04
N HIS A 52 3.94 2.44 9.07
CA HIS A 52 5.15 1.63 9.11
C HIS A 52 4.82 0.28 9.73
N LEU A 53 4.93 -0.77 8.94
CA LEU A 53 4.64 -2.14 9.32
C LEU A 53 5.92 -2.96 9.33
N THR A 54 5.95 -3.96 10.18
CA THR A 54 7.06 -4.91 10.23
C THR A 54 6.59 -6.31 9.83
N LEU A 55 7.44 -7.01 9.08
CA LEU A 55 7.22 -8.39 8.66
C LEU A 55 8.29 -9.27 9.30
N SER A 56 7.91 -10.45 9.74
CA SER A 56 8.85 -11.50 10.17
C SER A 56 8.52 -12.83 9.52
N PHE A 57 9.56 -13.67 9.38
CA PHE A 57 9.43 -15.05 8.91
C PHE A 57 9.59 -15.97 10.10
N ALA A 58 8.54 -16.73 10.40
CA ALA A 58 8.56 -17.68 11.50
C ALA A 58 9.46 -18.87 11.15
N GLU A 59 10.45 -19.15 12.00
CA GLU A 59 11.34 -20.28 11.84
C GLU A 59 10.57 -21.61 11.85
N ASP A 60 11.14 -22.64 11.24
CA ASP A 60 10.61 -23.99 11.29
C ASP A 60 10.47 -24.46 12.74
N GLY A 61 9.34 -25.07 13.07
CA GLY A 61 9.00 -25.48 14.41
C GLY A 61 8.18 -24.48 15.24
N THR A 62 8.10 -23.21 14.82
CA THR A 62 7.19 -22.23 15.44
C THR A 62 5.76 -22.72 15.37
N GLN A 63 5.04 -22.73 16.50
CA GLN A 63 3.69 -23.26 16.56
C GLN A 63 2.69 -22.32 15.86
N ILE A 64 1.95 -22.86 14.89
CA ILE A 64 0.83 -22.19 14.23
C ILE A 64 -0.41 -23.06 14.47
N ALA A 65 -1.33 -22.58 15.28
CA ALA A 65 -2.43 -23.37 15.80
C ALA A 65 -1.91 -24.67 16.46
N GLN A 66 -2.11 -25.82 15.87
CA GLN A 66 -1.73 -27.12 16.43
C GLN A 66 -0.59 -27.81 15.64
N GLN A 67 0.02 -27.09 14.71
CA GLN A 67 1.07 -27.62 13.82
C GLN A 67 2.34 -26.76 13.95
N PRO A 68 3.52 -27.36 13.82
CA PRO A 68 4.76 -26.61 13.69
C PRO A 68 4.86 -25.98 12.29
N SER A 69 5.37 -24.75 12.21
CA SER A 69 5.75 -24.15 10.95
C SER A 69 6.79 -25.00 10.22
N ALA A 70 6.65 -25.09 8.92
CA ALA A 70 7.60 -25.70 8.00
C ALA A 70 7.96 -24.73 6.85
N LEU A 71 8.05 -23.43 7.15
CA LEU A 71 8.22 -22.38 6.17
C LEU A 71 9.53 -22.51 5.38
N GLU A 72 10.63 -22.66 6.11
CA GLU A 72 11.96 -22.79 5.53
C GLU A 72 12.06 -24.10 4.76
N ALA A 73 11.67 -25.22 5.37
CA ALA A 73 11.69 -26.53 4.74
C ALA A 73 10.87 -26.56 3.44
N THR A 74 9.74 -25.87 3.39
CA THR A 74 8.87 -25.81 2.21
C THR A 74 9.53 -25.06 1.06
N PHE A 75 10.02 -23.87 1.32
CA PHE A 75 10.53 -23.03 0.24
C PHE A 75 11.99 -23.27 -0.11
N ASP A 76 12.83 -23.69 0.84
CA ASP A 76 14.22 -24.03 0.59
C ASP A 76 14.36 -25.30 -0.27
N ALA A 77 13.33 -26.14 -0.31
CA ALA A 77 13.26 -27.25 -1.25
C ALA A 77 13.12 -26.80 -2.72
N ILE A 78 12.67 -25.56 -2.95
CA ILE A 78 12.40 -25.02 -4.28
C ILE A 78 13.49 -24.05 -4.71
N VAL A 79 13.81 -23.08 -3.86
CA VAL A 79 14.78 -22.00 -4.13
C VAL A 79 15.50 -21.59 -2.85
N PRO A 80 16.73 -21.03 -2.92
CA PRO A 80 17.46 -20.56 -1.75
C PRO A 80 16.66 -19.57 -0.89
N THR A 81 16.83 -19.65 0.43
CA THR A 81 16.13 -18.83 1.44
C THR A 81 16.06 -17.34 1.07
N ALA A 82 17.19 -16.74 0.71
CA ALA A 82 17.24 -15.33 0.35
C ALA A 82 16.34 -14.97 -0.85
N ASN A 83 16.11 -15.92 -1.75
CA ASN A 83 15.32 -15.69 -2.96
C ASN A 83 13.81 -15.71 -2.67
N TRP A 84 13.33 -16.72 -1.94
CA TRP A 84 11.91 -16.76 -1.60
C TRP A 84 11.52 -15.67 -0.61
N GLN A 85 12.37 -15.36 0.37
CA GLN A 85 12.14 -14.24 1.29
C GLN A 85 12.06 -12.90 0.52
N ALA A 86 12.96 -12.68 -0.44
CA ALA A 86 12.91 -11.49 -1.29
C ALA A 86 11.64 -11.44 -2.14
N ALA A 87 11.16 -12.57 -2.66
CA ALA A 87 9.91 -12.63 -3.44
C ALA A 87 8.69 -12.28 -2.57
N VAL A 88 8.60 -12.80 -1.36
CA VAL A 88 7.53 -12.47 -0.42
C VAL A 88 7.57 -10.98 -0.07
N LEU A 89 8.74 -10.45 0.29
CA LEU A 89 8.92 -9.02 0.57
C LEU A 89 8.52 -8.14 -0.61
N GLN A 90 8.88 -8.53 -1.84
CA GLN A 90 8.49 -7.80 -3.04
C GLN A 90 6.97 -7.78 -3.23
N GLY A 91 6.29 -8.87 -2.90
CA GLY A 91 4.83 -8.94 -2.90
C GLY A 91 4.22 -7.89 -1.95
N PHE A 92 4.68 -7.84 -0.71
CA PHE A 92 4.25 -6.85 0.28
C PHE A 92 4.60 -5.42 -0.13
N GLN A 93 5.80 -5.18 -0.63
CA GLN A 93 6.23 -3.85 -1.10
C GLN A 93 5.39 -3.37 -2.28
N SER A 94 5.03 -4.24 -3.22
CA SER A 94 4.18 -3.88 -4.35
C SER A 94 2.78 -3.42 -3.90
N TRP A 95 2.26 -3.98 -2.82
CA TRP A 95 1.05 -3.49 -2.17
C TRP A 95 1.30 -2.18 -1.40
N ALA A 96 2.39 -2.10 -0.66
CA ALA A 96 2.74 -0.96 0.18
C ALA A 96 2.82 0.36 -0.60
N ILE A 97 3.42 0.36 -1.81
CA ILE A 97 3.53 1.57 -2.66
C ILE A 97 2.18 2.13 -3.09
N HIS A 98 1.13 1.31 -3.12
CA HIS A 98 -0.22 1.76 -3.46
C HIS A 98 -1.03 2.23 -2.24
N THR A 99 -0.59 1.89 -1.04
CA THR A 99 -1.27 2.21 0.23
C THR A 99 -0.53 3.27 1.03
N ASN A 100 0.61 3.77 0.54
CA ASN A 100 1.50 4.67 1.27
C ASN A 100 1.98 4.06 2.60
N ALA A 101 2.10 2.73 2.65
CA ALA A 101 2.69 2.01 3.76
C ALA A 101 4.20 1.80 3.53
N ASP A 102 4.93 1.61 4.61
CA ASP A 102 6.33 1.19 4.60
C ASP A 102 6.42 -0.14 5.34
N ILE A 103 7.15 -1.10 4.77
CA ILE A 103 7.26 -2.44 5.35
C ILE A 103 8.74 -2.77 5.58
N GLY A 104 9.10 -2.93 6.85
CA GLY A 104 10.41 -3.35 7.28
C GLY A 104 10.46 -4.84 7.63
N LEU A 105 11.63 -5.48 7.45
CA LEU A 105 11.86 -6.84 7.90
C LEU A 105 12.47 -6.82 9.31
N VAL A 106 11.95 -7.65 10.21
CA VAL A 106 12.49 -7.86 11.55
C VAL A 106 12.67 -9.36 11.83
N GLY A 107 13.42 -9.70 12.86
CA GLY A 107 13.55 -11.10 13.31
C GLY A 107 12.24 -11.61 13.91
N ASP A 108 12.08 -12.94 13.88
CA ASP A 108 11.00 -13.63 14.60
C ASP A 108 11.59 -14.31 15.85
N GLY A 109 10.96 -14.16 17.00
CA GLY A 109 11.42 -14.75 18.25
C GLY A 109 10.97 -16.20 18.47
N GLY A 110 10.20 -16.77 17.54
CA GLY A 110 9.72 -18.15 17.62
C GLY A 110 8.55 -18.37 18.58
N ASP A 111 7.95 -17.31 19.12
CA ASP A 111 6.73 -17.45 19.91
C ASP A 111 5.59 -18.05 19.07
N PRO A 112 4.68 -18.84 19.64
CA PRO A 112 3.53 -19.36 18.92
C PRO A 112 2.70 -18.26 18.27
N PHE A 113 2.13 -18.54 17.09
CA PHE A 113 1.11 -17.66 16.51
C PHE A 113 -0.09 -17.56 17.46
N GLY A 114 -0.68 -16.38 17.55
CA GLY A 114 -1.71 -16.08 18.55
C GLY A 114 -1.18 -15.71 19.94
N THR A 115 0.14 -15.62 20.13
CA THR A 115 0.72 -15.10 21.37
C THR A 115 0.31 -13.64 21.58
N PRO A 116 -0.33 -13.28 22.71
CA PRO A 116 -0.71 -11.91 22.99
C PRO A 116 0.50 -10.97 23.01
N GLY A 117 0.37 -9.82 22.37
CA GLY A 117 1.43 -8.83 22.25
C GLY A 117 0.91 -7.43 21.97
N ALA A 118 1.84 -6.53 21.68
CA ALA A 118 1.48 -5.20 21.22
C ALA A 118 0.85 -5.31 19.83
N ALA A 119 -0.18 -4.50 19.59
CA ALA A 119 -0.86 -4.45 18.30
C ALA A 119 0.07 -4.03 17.14
N GLN A 120 1.10 -3.25 17.43
CA GLN A 120 2.17 -2.90 16.51
C GLN A 120 3.48 -2.81 17.27
N ARG A 121 4.59 -3.06 16.57
CA ARG A 121 5.96 -2.92 17.12
C ARG A 121 6.22 -3.82 18.33
N ASP A 122 5.70 -5.03 18.30
CA ASP A 122 6.14 -6.04 19.28
C ASP A 122 7.63 -6.33 19.02
N SER A 123 8.41 -6.40 20.08
CA SER A 123 9.85 -6.62 19.97
C SER A 123 10.23 -8.07 19.67
N ARG A 124 9.29 -8.98 19.71
CA ARG A 124 9.52 -10.43 19.54
C ARG A 124 9.33 -10.89 18.11
N PHE A 125 8.44 -10.24 17.36
CA PHE A 125 8.10 -10.61 15.98
C PHE A 125 7.53 -9.42 15.21
N GLY A 126 7.36 -9.58 13.90
CA GLY A 126 6.76 -8.55 13.04
C GLY A 126 5.25 -8.36 13.29
N ASP A 127 4.74 -7.21 12.86
CA ASP A 127 3.30 -6.92 12.87
C ASP A 127 2.54 -7.91 11.96
N VAL A 128 3.21 -8.37 10.90
CA VAL A 128 2.76 -9.46 10.03
C VAL A 128 3.76 -10.60 10.16
N ARG A 129 3.29 -11.76 10.55
CA ARG A 129 4.11 -12.97 10.61
C ARG A 129 3.80 -13.88 9.43
N VAL A 130 4.82 -14.45 8.86
CA VAL A 130 4.71 -15.40 7.74
C VAL A 130 5.16 -16.78 8.22
N GLY A 131 4.30 -17.77 8.06
CA GLY A 131 4.61 -19.17 8.38
C GLY A 131 4.08 -20.12 7.33
N ALA A 132 4.27 -21.42 7.51
CA ALA A 132 3.67 -22.45 6.65
C ALA A 132 3.28 -23.68 7.47
N ILE A 133 2.10 -24.20 7.19
CA ILE A 133 1.59 -25.47 7.76
C ILE A 133 0.87 -26.26 6.68
N ASP A 134 0.54 -27.52 6.95
CA ASP A 134 -0.29 -28.32 6.06
C ASP A 134 -1.74 -27.80 6.08
N LEU A 135 -2.24 -27.36 4.92
CA LEU A 135 -3.59 -26.88 4.68
C LEU A 135 -4.30 -27.77 3.65
N ASP A 136 -5.55 -27.43 3.33
CA ASP A 136 -6.27 -28.10 2.23
C ASP A 136 -5.44 -27.99 0.94
N PRO A 137 -5.25 -29.10 0.20
CA PRO A 137 -4.44 -29.13 -1.01
C PRO A 137 -4.83 -28.13 -2.11
N GLN A 138 -6.04 -27.58 -2.05
CA GLN A 138 -6.52 -26.56 -3.02
C GLN A 138 -6.23 -25.12 -2.57
N VAL A 139 -5.64 -24.95 -1.37
CA VAL A 139 -5.35 -23.65 -0.78
C VAL A 139 -3.85 -23.45 -0.80
N GLY A 140 -3.35 -22.45 -1.51
CA GLY A 140 -1.92 -22.11 -1.52
C GLY A 140 -1.48 -21.35 -0.27
N ALA A 141 -2.30 -20.44 0.21
CA ALA A 141 -2.04 -19.68 1.43
C ALA A 141 -3.34 -19.14 2.01
N VAL A 142 -3.34 -18.82 3.29
CA VAL A 142 -4.41 -18.12 3.99
C VAL A 142 -3.84 -16.89 4.70
N SER A 143 -4.65 -15.84 4.79
CA SER A 143 -4.39 -14.74 5.69
C SER A 143 -5.39 -14.83 6.83
N VAL A 144 -4.89 -14.84 8.06
CA VAL A 144 -5.75 -14.90 9.24
C VAL A 144 -6.24 -13.50 9.52
N ALA A 145 -7.56 -13.31 9.56
CA ALA A 145 -8.15 -12.02 9.91
C ALA A 145 -7.68 -11.57 11.30
N VAL A 146 -7.58 -10.26 11.49
CA VAL A 146 -7.24 -9.69 12.79
C VAL A 146 -8.29 -10.11 13.82
N ASP A 147 -7.93 -11.05 14.64
CA ASP A 147 -8.70 -11.48 15.78
C ASP A 147 -7.73 -11.58 16.97
N GLU A 148 -7.88 -10.71 17.94
CA GLU A 148 -7.04 -10.67 19.14
C GLU A 148 -7.01 -12.01 19.89
N LEU A 149 -8.06 -12.82 19.73
CA LEU A 149 -8.15 -14.14 20.37
C LEU A 149 -7.40 -15.23 19.58
N VAL A 150 -7.22 -15.06 18.29
CA VAL A 150 -6.63 -16.06 17.39
C VAL A 150 -5.26 -15.64 16.88
N ALA A 151 -5.11 -14.41 16.43
CA ALA A 151 -3.86 -13.93 15.85
C ALA A 151 -2.91 -13.30 16.87
N GLY A 152 -3.40 -12.79 17.98
CA GLY A 152 -2.59 -12.17 19.06
C GLY A 152 -1.86 -10.90 18.65
N THR A 153 -1.71 -10.67 17.38
CA THR A 153 -1.10 -9.50 16.76
C THR A 153 -2.11 -8.76 15.90
N TRP A 154 -1.76 -7.57 15.55
CA TRP A 154 -2.67 -6.61 14.96
C TRP A 154 -2.96 -6.84 13.46
N PHE A 155 -2.01 -7.44 12.76
CA PHE A 155 -2.14 -7.73 11.34
C PHE A 155 -2.45 -9.19 11.09
N ALA A 156 -3.10 -9.40 9.96
CA ALA A 156 -3.39 -10.73 9.48
C ALA A 156 -2.08 -11.45 9.16
N ASP A 157 -1.75 -12.44 9.97
CA ASP A 157 -0.65 -13.34 9.67
C ASP A 157 -0.90 -14.07 8.35
N VAL A 158 0.15 -14.34 7.60
CA VAL A 158 0.09 -15.08 6.34
C VAL A 158 0.64 -16.47 6.56
N VAL A 159 -0.18 -17.47 6.29
CA VAL A 159 0.19 -18.87 6.44
C VAL A 159 0.12 -19.56 5.08
N PHE A 160 1.28 -19.96 4.57
CA PHE A 160 1.41 -20.74 3.35
C PHE A 160 1.04 -22.20 3.60
N ASN A 161 0.65 -22.89 2.54
CA ASN A 161 0.39 -24.32 2.61
C ASN A 161 1.69 -25.11 2.32
N SER A 162 2.24 -25.79 3.31
CA SER A 162 3.45 -26.57 3.16
C SER A 162 3.31 -27.80 2.24
N ALA A 163 2.07 -28.22 1.95
CA ALA A 163 1.77 -29.34 1.05
C ALA A 163 1.39 -28.88 -0.39
N PHE A 164 1.40 -27.57 -0.66
CA PHE A 164 1.06 -27.04 -1.98
C PHE A 164 2.25 -27.16 -2.95
N ASP A 165 1.97 -27.43 -4.22
CA ASP A 165 2.98 -27.46 -5.29
C ASP A 165 3.14 -26.06 -5.88
N TYR A 166 4.16 -25.34 -5.42
CA TYR A 166 4.45 -23.95 -5.81
C TYR A 166 5.25 -23.84 -7.10
#